data_b33ff759bbc3c652044084c5a0eef853
#
_entry.id   b33ff759bbc3c652044084c5a0eef853
#
_cell.length_a   1.000
_cell.length_b   1.000
_cell.length_c   1.000
_cell.angle_alpha   90.00
_cell.angle_beta   90.00
_cell.angle_gamma   90.00
#
_symmetry.space_group_name_H-M   'P 1'
#
loop_
_entity.id
_entity.type
_entity.pdbx_description
1 polymer ?
#
loop_
_entity_poly.entity_id
_entity_poly.type
_entity_poly.pdbx_seq_one_letter_code
_entity_poly.pdbx_strand_id
1 'polypeptide(L)'
;MRNIKKSLITSLLILPFVFLNTVRLNAQSPITHSFFVAGPEFTGIIGESGEVIWNSEKAGARDGYVLPNGHVLVCWADEVNEFDNQKKVVFSFKKSAPENELGTAVRLDNGYTLITESGKAPKLLEVDQQGVIRSSINLQPETDNIHMQTRMARKLPNGNYLVPHLLAFAVKEYSPSGKVLKTFSTDLPELGGRQAETWPFTAIRLKNGNTLVTLTHSNKVVEFDAKGKVVWKISNDDFTAKPFSDPCGAQRLPNGNTVIASYGASEGIKLFEVTPGKEMVWHYDGYRVHDFQVLSTNGIPLTGKPLK
;
A
#
# COMPACT_ATOMS: atom_id res chain seq x y z
N MET A 1 -87.50 -38.73 -41.06
CA MET A 1 -86.54 -37.64 -41.35
C MET A 1 -85.98 -37.09 -40.01
N ARG A 2 -84.77 -37.42 -39.67
CA ARG A 2 -84.12 -36.99 -38.42
C ARG A 2 -82.95 -36.04 -38.77
N ASN A 3 -83.07 -34.76 -38.39
CA ASN A 3 -82.05 -33.76 -38.57
C ASN A 3 -80.93 -33.96 -37.50
N ILE A 4 -79.70 -34.20 -37.93
CA ILE A 4 -78.53 -34.28 -37.10
C ILE A 4 -77.86 -32.89 -37.11
N LYS A 5 -77.92 -32.16 -36.00
CA LYS A 5 -77.13 -30.92 -35.77
C LYS A 5 -75.69 -31.27 -35.46
N LYS A 6 -74.75 -30.87 -36.30
CA LYS A 6 -73.26 -30.92 -36.00
C LYS A 6 -72.89 -29.75 -35.09
N SER A 7 -72.41 -30.05 -33.91
CA SER A 7 -71.81 -29.08 -33.01
C SER A 7 -70.33 -28.92 -33.35
N LEU A 8 -69.88 -27.68 -33.69
CA LEU A 8 -68.47 -27.37 -33.82
C LEU A 8 -67.94 -27.02 -32.42
N ILE A 9 -67.00 -27.80 -31.93
CA ILE A 9 -66.19 -27.50 -30.71
C ILE A 9 -64.94 -26.75 -31.19
N THR A 10 -64.89 -25.44 -30.89
CA THR A 10 -63.68 -24.62 -31.12
C THR A 10 -62.77 -24.78 -29.92
N SER A 11 -61.68 -25.52 -30.09
CA SER A 11 -60.62 -25.63 -29.06
C SER A 11 -59.75 -24.36 -29.06
N LEU A 12 -59.80 -23.59 -27.98
CA LEU A 12 -58.96 -22.43 -27.75
C LEU A 12 -57.61 -22.93 -27.21
N LEU A 13 -56.53 -22.87 -28.01
CA LEU A 13 -55.16 -23.13 -27.59
C LEU A 13 -54.64 -21.93 -26.79
N ILE A 14 -54.52 -22.08 -25.47
CA ILE A 14 -53.85 -21.09 -24.62
C ILE A 14 -52.34 -21.45 -24.63
N LEU A 15 -51.51 -20.66 -25.34
CA LEU A 15 -50.06 -20.71 -25.24
C LEU A 15 -49.63 -20.03 -23.92
N PRO A 16 -48.83 -20.70 -23.06
CA PRO A 16 -48.26 -20.03 -21.91
C PRO A 16 -47.17 -19.05 -22.35
N PHE A 17 -47.34 -17.76 -22.06
CA PHE A 17 -46.28 -16.76 -22.17
C PHE A 17 -45.28 -17.01 -21.07
N VAL A 18 -44.14 -17.63 -21.41
CA VAL A 18 -42.98 -17.72 -20.51
C VAL A 18 -42.27 -16.35 -20.51
N PHE A 19 -42.47 -15.56 -19.47
CA PHE A 19 -41.64 -14.38 -19.21
C PHE A 19 -40.21 -14.86 -18.84
N LEU A 20 -39.30 -14.87 -19.80
CA LEU A 20 -37.88 -14.93 -19.54
C LEU A 20 -37.43 -13.62 -18.88
N ASN A 21 -37.37 -13.62 -17.55
CA ASN A 21 -36.65 -12.58 -16.83
C ASN A 21 -35.15 -12.71 -17.17
N THR A 22 -34.71 -11.94 -18.16
CA THR A 22 -33.27 -11.75 -18.40
C THR A 22 -32.72 -10.93 -17.22
N VAL A 23 -32.15 -11.61 -16.24
CA VAL A 23 -31.25 -10.99 -15.26
C VAL A 23 -30.08 -10.45 -16.07
N ARG A 24 -30.08 -9.13 -16.32
CA ARG A 24 -28.89 -8.43 -16.81
C ARG A 24 -27.88 -8.52 -15.66
N LEU A 25 -26.96 -9.48 -15.73
CA LEU A 25 -25.70 -9.38 -15.02
C LEU A 25 -25.03 -8.12 -15.55
N ASN A 26 -25.11 -7.03 -14.78
CA ASN A 26 -24.25 -5.88 -15.00
C ASN A 26 -22.83 -6.39 -14.78
N ALA A 27 -22.12 -6.71 -15.86
CA ALA A 27 -20.68 -6.87 -15.81
C ALA A 27 -20.14 -5.53 -15.29
N GLN A 28 -19.68 -5.53 -14.05
CA GLN A 28 -19.02 -4.37 -13.47
C GLN A 28 -17.80 -4.10 -14.36
N SER A 29 -17.66 -2.87 -14.85
CA SER A 29 -16.49 -2.50 -15.64
C SER A 29 -15.22 -2.86 -14.85
N PRO A 30 -14.18 -3.40 -15.51
CA PRO A 30 -12.95 -3.74 -14.82
C PRO A 30 -12.41 -2.54 -14.06
N ILE A 31 -11.92 -2.77 -12.83
CA ILE A 31 -11.31 -1.72 -12.02
C ILE A 31 -10.05 -1.23 -12.73
N THR A 32 -9.86 0.09 -12.79
CA THR A 32 -8.63 0.74 -13.26
C THR A 32 -8.09 1.67 -12.19
N HIS A 33 -6.75 1.76 -12.11
CA HIS A 33 -6.10 2.71 -11.20
C HIS A 33 -5.04 3.52 -11.94
N SER A 34 -4.97 4.83 -11.61
CA SER A 34 -3.74 5.60 -11.79
C SER A 34 -2.98 5.59 -10.46
N PHE A 35 -1.65 5.41 -10.51
CA PHE A 35 -0.85 5.29 -9.30
C PHE A 35 0.59 5.74 -9.51
N PHE A 36 1.19 6.29 -8.45
CA PHE A 36 2.63 6.51 -8.35
C PHE A 36 3.31 5.18 -8.00
N VAL A 37 4.49 4.95 -8.58
CA VAL A 37 5.37 3.81 -8.35
C VAL A 37 6.71 4.30 -7.84
N ALA A 38 7.15 3.79 -6.70
CA ALA A 38 8.55 3.76 -6.27
C ALA A 38 9.05 2.33 -6.48
N GLY A 39 9.97 2.11 -7.42
CA GLY A 39 10.41 0.76 -7.78
C GLY A 39 11.86 0.69 -8.25
N PRO A 40 12.44 -0.51 -8.32
CA PRO A 40 13.84 -0.71 -8.66
C PRO A 40 14.15 -0.40 -10.13
N GLU A 41 13.17 -0.49 -11.02
CA GLU A 41 13.33 -0.29 -12.47
C GLU A 41 12.70 1.02 -12.94
N PHE A 42 11.71 1.52 -12.19
CA PHE A 42 10.92 2.69 -12.55
C PHE A 42 10.49 3.47 -11.30
N THR A 43 10.51 4.78 -11.39
CA THR A 43 9.94 5.70 -10.39
C THR A 43 9.14 6.76 -11.13
N GLY A 44 7.82 6.72 -10.98
CA GLY A 44 6.96 7.59 -11.77
C GLY A 44 5.48 7.37 -11.53
N ILE A 45 4.64 7.89 -12.42
CA ILE A 45 3.18 7.78 -12.36
C ILE A 45 2.69 7.03 -13.59
N ILE A 46 1.89 6.00 -13.34
CA ILE A 46 1.19 5.20 -14.35
C ILE A 46 -0.28 5.63 -14.37
N GLY A 47 -0.81 5.87 -15.56
CA GLY A 47 -2.21 6.19 -15.80
C GLY A 47 -3.11 4.96 -15.78
N GLU A 48 -4.42 5.20 -15.79
CA GLU A 48 -5.43 4.11 -15.72
C GLU A 48 -5.44 3.19 -16.95
N SER A 49 -4.93 3.63 -18.10
CA SER A 49 -4.74 2.82 -19.30
C SER A 49 -3.32 2.20 -19.41
N GLY A 50 -2.50 2.36 -18.36
CA GLY A 50 -1.14 1.80 -18.29
C GLY A 50 -0.05 2.69 -18.90
N GLU A 51 -0.38 3.89 -19.36
CA GLU A 51 0.57 4.86 -19.90
C GLU A 51 1.42 5.50 -18.80
N VAL A 52 2.66 5.89 -19.14
CA VAL A 52 3.52 6.66 -18.24
C VAL A 52 3.15 8.14 -18.30
N ILE A 53 2.56 8.67 -17.22
CA ILE A 53 2.17 10.09 -17.09
C ILE A 53 3.37 10.95 -16.68
N TRP A 54 4.17 10.45 -15.75
CA TRP A 54 5.34 11.13 -15.19
C TRP A 54 6.46 10.13 -14.90
N ASN A 55 7.71 10.55 -15.08
CA ASN A 55 8.89 9.73 -14.79
C ASN A 55 9.94 10.64 -14.13
N SER A 56 10.53 10.19 -13.03
CA SER A 56 11.63 10.88 -12.33
C SER A 56 12.96 10.79 -13.07
N GLU A 57 13.11 9.91 -14.06
CA GLU A 57 14.34 9.57 -14.78
C GLU A 57 15.43 8.94 -13.88
N LYS A 58 15.13 8.70 -12.61
CA LYS A 58 15.96 7.98 -11.64
C LYS A 58 15.14 6.85 -11.02
N ALA A 59 15.49 5.61 -11.29
CA ALA A 59 14.89 4.41 -10.70
C ALA A 59 15.41 4.15 -9.28
N GLY A 60 14.92 3.10 -8.62
CA GLY A 60 15.40 2.65 -7.32
C GLY A 60 14.82 3.39 -6.12
N ALA A 61 13.71 4.12 -6.30
CA ALA A 61 13.02 4.76 -5.18
C ALA A 61 12.44 3.73 -4.19
N ARG A 62 12.40 4.12 -2.93
CA ARG A 62 11.94 3.30 -1.81
C ARG A 62 10.58 3.71 -1.28
N ASP A 63 10.27 5.00 -1.28
CA ASP A 63 9.03 5.60 -0.81
C ASP A 63 8.72 6.85 -1.65
N GLY A 64 7.49 7.31 -1.66
CA GLY A 64 7.15 8.57 -2.31
C GLY A 64 5.66 8.85 -2.34
N TYR A 65 5.34 10.11 -2.62
CA TYR A 65 3.98 10.64 -2.63
C TYR A 65 3.78 11.63 -3.75
N VAL A 66 2.61 11.58 -4.37
CA VAL A 66 2.06 12.71 -5.09
C VAL A 66 1.33 13.59 -4.07
N LEU A 67 1.81 14.82 -3.91
CA LEU A 67 1.30 15.78 -2.94
C LEU A 67 0.01 16.47 -3.46
N PRO A 68 -0.81 17.06 -2.58
CA PRO A 68 -2.06 17.73 -3.01
C PRO A 68 -1.87 18.88 -4.01
N ASN A 69 -0.69 19.51 -4.07
CA ASN A 69 -0.33 20.53 -5.05
C ASN A 69 0.18 19.97 -6.40
N GLY A 70 0.16 18.65 -6.56
CA GLY A 70 0.66 17.95 -7.75
C GLY A 70 2.16 17.70 -7.76
N HIS A 71 2.93 18.19 -6.78
CA HIS A 71 4.34 17.87 -6.64
C HIS A 71 4.56 16.40 -6.32
N VAL A 72 5.72 15.88 -6.66
CA VAL A 72 6.08 14.49 -6.39
C VAL A 72 7.28 14.45 -5.44
N LEU A 73 7.04 13.93 -4.23
CA LEU A 73 8.07 13.69 -3.22
C LEU A 73 8.57 12.25 -3.36
N VAL A 74 9.87 12.06 -3.50
CA VAL A 74 10.49 10.74 -3.73
C VAL A 74 11.66 10.53 -2.80
N CYS A 75 11.73 9.33 -2.20
CA CYS A 75 12.84 8.87 -1.36
C CYS A 75 13.63 7.78 -2.07
N TRP A 76 14.90 8.03 -2.32
CA TRP A 76 15.90 7.02 -2.67
C TRP A 76 16.74 6.65 -1.43
N ALA A 77 17.64 5.69 -1.59
CA ALA A 77 18.55 5.31 -0.49
C ALA A 77 19.54 6.41 -0.11
N ASP A 78 19.84 7.32 -1.01
CA ASP A 78 20.87 8.36 -0.90
C ASP A 78 20.29 9.76 -0.72
N GLU A 79 19.08 10.00 -1.18
CA GLU A 79 18.45 11.33 -1.14
C GLU A 79 16.92 11.28 -1.13
N VAL A 80 16.32 12.37 -0.69
CA VAL A 80 14.90 12.70 -0.86
C VAL A 80 14.79 13.96 -1.69
N ASN A 81 13.98 13.93 -2.75
CA ASN A 81 13.70 15.11 -3.58
C ASN A 81 12.20 15.33 -3.72
N GLU A 82 11.77 16.59 -3.77
CA GLU A 82 10.44 17.01 -4.21
C GLU A 82 10.57 17.70 -5.57
N PHE A 83 9.78 17.24 -6.53
CA PHE A 83 9.69 17.80 -7.87
C PHE A 83 8.40 18.60 -8.01
N ASP A 84 8.48 19.80 -8.58
CA ASP A 84 7.30 20.56 -8.97
C ASP A 84 6.69 20.02 -10.28
N ASN A 85 5.61 20.68 -10.75
CA ASN A 85 4.90 20.31 -11.96
C ASN A 85 5.72 20.47 -13.25
N GLN A 86 6.86 21.17 -13.21
CA GLN A 86 7.83 21.33 -14.30
C GLN A 86 9.04 20.38 -14.15
N LYS A 87 8.97 19.41 -13.22
CA LYS A 87 10.07 18.50 -12.85
C LYS A 87 11.31 19.19 -12.26
N LYS A 88 11.20 20.42 -11.78
CA LYS A 88 12.27 21.10 -11.07
C LYS A 88 12.31 20.62 -9.63
N VAL A 89 13.51 20.32 -9.10
CA VAL A 89 13.71 20.00 -7.69
C VAL A 89 13.50 21.27 -6.86
N VAL A 90 12.51 21.24 -5.96
CA VAL A 90 12.15 22.36 -5.06
C VAL A 90 12.47 22.08 -3.60
N PHE A 91 12.75 20.82 -3.26
CA PHE A 91 13.28 20.39 -1.97
C PHE A 91 14.26 19.24 -2.19
N SER A 92 15.34 19.19 -1.41
CA SER A 92 16.31 18.10 -1.43
C SER A 92 16.88 17.88 -0.03
N PHE A 93 17.05 16.61 0.33
CA PHE A 93 17.75 16.18 1.56
C PHE A 93 18.62 14.97 1.23
N LYS A 94 19.88 14.96 1.70
CA LYS A 94 20.81 13.85 1.48
C LYS A 94 21.13 13.14 2.78
N LYS A 95 21.44 11.86 2.70
CA LYS A 95 21.93 11.07 3.85
C LYS A 95 23.17 11.69 4.46
N SER A 96 23.31 11.55 5.79
CA SER A 96 24.37 12.22 6.55
C SER A 96 25.76 11.54 6.46
N ALA A 97 25.80 10.26 6.04
CA ALA A 97 27.04 9.50 5.85
C ALA A 97 26.92 8.53 4.64
N PRO A 98 28.04 8.18 3.98
CA PRO A 98 28.02 7.31 2.80
C PRO A 98 27.36 5.93 3.04
N GLU A 99 27.58 5.34 4.23
CA GLU A 99 27.05 4.04 4.63
C GLU A 99 25.57 4.09 5.03
N ASN A 100 25.00 5.27 5.34
CA ASN A 100 23.63 5.40 5.77
C ASN A 100 22.66 5.19 4.59
N GLU A 101 21.41 4.85 4.93
CA GLU A 101 20.33 4.67 3.97
C GLU A 101 19.09 5.42 4.42
N LEU A 102 18.46 6.15 3.49
CA LEU A 102 17.13 6.72 3.69
C LEU A 102 16.06 5.70 3.32
N GLY A 103 14.97 5.64 4.11
CA GLY A 103 13.92 4.62 3.93
C GLY A 103 12.52 5.17 3.74
N THR A 104 12.26 6.41 4.18
CA THR A 104 10.94 7.03 4.20
C THR A 104 11.03 8.50 3.82
N ALA A 105 10.05 9.01 3.09
CA ALA A 105 9.81 10.45 2.94
C ALA A 105 8.29 10.74 2.95
N VAL A 106 7.80 11.42 3.97
CA VAL A 106 6.38 11.78 4.10
C VAL A 106 6.24 13.26 4.38
N ARG A 107 5.49 14.00 3.55
CA ARG A 107 5.15 15.39 3.82
C ARG A 107 4.14 15.48 4.96
N LEU A 108 4.49 16.20 6.03
CA LEU A 108 3.66 16.42 7.19
C LEU A 108 2.78 17.67 7.02
N ASP A 109 1.71 17.77 7.83
CA ASP A 109 0.75 18.90 7.77
C ASP A 109 1.38 20.25 8.11
N ASN A 110 2.46 20.26 8.90
CA ASN A 110 3.23 21.47 9.22
C ASN A 110 4.21 21.88 8.11
N GLY A 111 4.22 21.16 6.97
CA GLY A 111 5.12 21.40 5.85
C GLY A 111 6.50 20.74 5.99
N TYR A 112 6.84 20.12 7.11
CA TYR A 112 8.09 19.37 7.26
C TYR A 112 8.02 18.02 6.51
N THR A 113 9.18 17.44 6.26
CA THR A 113 9.30 16.09 5.70
C THR A 113 9.80 15.14 6.77
N LEU A 114 9.03 14.08 7.06
CA LEU A 114 9.46 12.95 7.88
C LEU A 114 10.40 12.09 7.06
N ILE A 115 11.58 11.79 7.59
CA ILE A 115 12.61 10.98 6.92
C ILE A 115 13.17 9.97 7.93
N THR A 116 13.30 8.70 7.53
CA THR A 116 14.11 7.73 8.28
C THR A 116 15.51 7.68 7.70
N GLU A 117 16.52 7.68 8.56
CA GLU A 117 17.90 7.46 8.20
C GLU A 117 18.44 6.28 9.01
N SER A 118 18.64 5.14 8.33
CA SER A 118 19.33 3.95 8.87
C SER A 118 20.83 4.17 8.84
N GLY A 119 21.54 3.60 9.84
CA GLY A 119 22.99 3.77 9.97
C GLY A 119 23.47 3.27 11.32
N LYS A 120 24.70 3.63 11.70
CA LYS A 120 25.25 3.33 13.04
C LYS A 120 24.44 3.96 14.18
N ALA A 121 23.80 5.10 13.92
CA ALA A 121 22.89 5.78 14.83
C ALA A 121 21.57 6.07 14.09
N PRO A 122 20.70 5.06 13.93
CA PRO A 122 19.47 5.19 13.13
C PRO A 122 18.52 6.21 13.76
N LYS A 123 17.95 7.06 12.91
CA LYS A 123 17.13 8.21 13.32
C LYS A 123 15.85 8.32 12.52
N LEU A 124 14.88 8.96 13.13
CA LEU A 124 13.72 9.54 12.49
C LEU A 124 13.86 11.07 12.56
N LEU A 125 13.76 11.72 11.43
CA LEU A 125 14.03 13.16 11.26
C LEU A 125 12.77 13.87 10.79
N GLU A 126 12.53 15.09 11.30
CA GLU A 126 11.61 16.04 10.66
C GLU A 126 12.45 17.19 10.11
N VAL A 127 12.37 17.38 8.80
CA VAL A 127 13.19 18.32 8.04
C VAL A 127 12.29 19.38 7.43
N ASP A 128 12.65 20.66 7.58
CA ASP A 128 11.89 21.75 6.98
C ASP A 128 12.12 21.88 5.47
N GLN A 129 11.44 22.84 4.83
CA GLN A 129 11.52 23.10 3.38
C GLN A 129 12.92 23.56 2.92
N GLN A 130 13.75 24.05 3.84
CA GLN A 130 15.13 24.49 3.58
C GLN A 130 16.16 23.38 3.81
N GLY A 131 15.71 22.16 4.14
CA GLY A 131 16.59 21.02 4.42
C GLY A 131 17.16 21.02 5.83
N VAL A 132 16.67 21.88 6.75
CA VAL A 132 17.15 21.95 8.13
C VAL A 132 16.40 20.95 9.01
N ILE A 133 17.13 20.13 9.75
CA ILE A 133 16.57 19.18 10.71
C ILE A 133 15.99 19.98 11.90
N ARG A 134 14.68 19.87 12.12
CA ARG A 134 13.92 20.52 13.19
C ARG A 134 13.63 19.57 14.35
N SER A 135 13.55 18.27 14.09
CA SER A 135 13.40 17.23 15.11
C SER A 135 14.18 15.99 14.72
N SER A 136 14.74 15.32 15.72
CA SER A 136 15.46 14.06 15.54
C SER A 136 15.23 13.18 16.75
N ILE A 137 14.79 11.94 16.53
CA ILE A 137 14.70 10.91 17.56
C ILE A 137 15.54 9.70 17.16
N ASN A 138 16.18 9.05 18.17
CA ASN A 138 16.92 7.83 17.93
C ASN A 138 15.96 6.64 17.82
N LEU A 139 16.20 5.80 16.85
CA LEU A 139 15.46 4.55 16.64
C LEU A 139 16.18 3.36 17.30
N GLN A 140 15.41 2.31 17.59
CA GLN A 140 15.90 1.10 18.26
C GLN A 140 15.57 -0.13 17.41
N PRO A 141 16.29 -0.35 16.27
CA PRO A 141 16.03 -1.47 15.35
C PRO A 141 16.56 -2.82 15.83
N GLU A 142 17.35 -2.83 16.92
CA GLU A 142 17.93 -4.05 17.52
C GLU A 142 18.83 -4.85 16.57
N THR A 143 19.45 -4.16 15.59
CA THR A 143 20.40 -4.76 14.63
C THR A 143 21.38 -3.73 14.11
N ASP A 144 22.62 -4.17 13.84
CA ASP A 144 23.66 -3.38 13.18
C ASP A 144 23.62 -3.50 11.65
N ASN A 145 22.77 -4.39 11.09
CA ASN A 145 22.56 -4.48 9.65
C ASN A 145 21.74 -3.28 9.18
N ILE A 146 22.43 -2.26 8.66
CA ILE A 146 21.86 -0.97 8.26
C ILE A 146 20.67 -1.16 7.31
N HIS A 147 20.84 -2.04 6.31
CA HIS A 147 19.79 -2.31 5.33
C HIS A 147 18.52 -2.92 5.96
N MET A 148 18.64 -3.63 7.07
CA MET A 148 17.57 -4.35 7.73
C MET A 148 17.03 -3.66 8.98
N GLN A 149 17.37 -2.38 9.22
CA GLN A 149 16.95 -1.66 10.42
C GLN A 149 15.49 -1.26 10.36
N THR A 150 15.11 -0.39 9.41
CA THR A 150 13.76 0.16 9.33
C THR A 150 13.38 0.55 7.91
N ARG A 151 12.08 0.65 7.67
CA ARG A 151 11.51 1.10 6.38
C ARG A 151 10.40 2.13 6.67
N MET A 152 9.28 2.02 6.08
CA MET A 152 8.14 2.93 5.94
C MET A 152 7.58 3.46 7.28
N ALA A 153 8.28 4.37 7.94
CA ALA A 153 7.79 5.04 9.13
C ALA A 153 6.67 6.04 8.81
N ARG A 154 5.73 6.23 9.74
CA ARG A 154 4.60 7.15 9.58
C ARG A 154 4.37 7.97 10.86
N LYS A 155 4.01 9.26 10.73
CA LYS A 155 3.58 10.08 11.85
C LYS A 155 2.08 9.90 12.06
N LEU A 156 1.69 9.64 13.30
CA LEU A 156 0.31 9.47 13.70
C LEU A 156 -0.37 10.81 14.02
N PRO A 157 -1.71 10.91 13.96
CA PRO A 157 -2.43 12.14 14.29
C PRO A 157 -2.20 12.65 15.72
N ASN A 158 -1.85 11.75 16.66
CA ASN A 158 -1.51 12.11 18.04
C ASN A 158 -0.08 12.63 18.21
N GLY A 159 0.68 12.77 17.11
CA GLY A 159 2.06 13.24 17.10
C GLY A 159 3.12 12.15 17.30
N ASN A 160 2.74 10.93 17.66
CA ASN A 160 3.64 9.79 17.77
C ASN A 160 4.09 9.30 16.38
N TYR A 161 5.09 8.41 16.37
CA TYR A 161 5.61 7.81 15.15
C TYR A 161 5.44 6.29 15.18
N LEU A 162 4.93 5.72 14.11
CA LEU A 162 4.80 4.29 13.91
C LEU A 162 5.95 3.83 13.00
N VAL A 163 6.80 2.95 13.50
CA VAL A 163 8.06 2.58 12.84
C VAL A 163 8.20 1.06 12.79
N PRO A 164 8.21 0.44 11.59
CA PRO A 164 8.55 -0.96 11.43
C PRO A 164 10.06 -1.17 11.55
N HIS A 165 10.47 -2.21 12.29
CA HIS A 165 11.84 -2.64 12.46
C HIS A 165 11.98 -4.10 12.02
N LEU A 166 12.67 -4.32 10.89
CA LEU A 166 12.67 -5.61 10.20
C LEU A 166 13.20 -6.75 11.09
N LEU A 167 14.48 -6.69 11.47
CA LEU A 167 15.12 -7.76 12.24
C LEU A 167 14.78 -7.74 13.74
N ALA A 168 14.17 -6.67 14.25
CA ALA A 168 13.55 -6.69 15.56
C ALA A 168 12.20 -7.43 15.56
N PHE A 169 11.68 -7.79 14.38
CA PHE A 169 10.35 -8.41 14.22
C PHE A 169 9.25 -7.63 14.93
N ALA A 170 9.28 -6.32 14.82
CA ALA A 170 8.41 -5.45 15.60
C ALA A 170 8.04 -4.16 14.86
N VAL A 171 6.81 -3.72 15.07
CA VAL A 171 6.39 -2.34 14.81
C VAL A 171 6.37 -1.60 16.13
N LYS A 172 7.15 -0.52 16.25
CA LYS A 172 7.23 0.28 17.47
C LYS A 172 6.54 1.63 17.30
N GLU A 173 5.78 2.05 18.31
CA GLU A 173 5.23 3.40 18.40
C GLU A 173 6.12 4.23 19.32
N TYR A 174 6.69 5.31 18.78
CA TYR A 174 7.57 6.24 19.50
C TYR A 174 6.82 7.53 19.82
N SER A 175 7.07 8.08 21.02
CA SER A 175 6.71 9.47 21.33
C SER A 175 7.59 10.46 20.56
N PRO A 176 7.19 11.75 20.48
CA PRO A 176 8.05 12.82 19.93
C PRO A 176 9.39 12.97 20.66
N SER A 177 9.52 12.47 21.89
CA SER A 177 10.79 12.45 22.66
C SER A 177 11.65 11.21 22.41
N GLY A 178 11.23 10.30 21.51
CA GLY A 178 11.97 9.06 21.19
C GLY A 178 11.74 7.91 22.16
N LYS A 179 10.79 8.03 23.12
CA LYS A 179 10.44 6.92 24.01
C LYS A 179 9.55 5.92 23.27
N VAL A 180 9.88 4.63 23.32
CA VAL A 180 8.99 3.56 22.85
C VAL A 180 7.79 3.46 23.79
N LEU A 181 6.60 3.67 23.26
CA LEU A 181 5.33 3.65 23.99
C LEU A 181 4.62 2.31 23.84
N LYS A 182 4.78 1.68 22.64
CA LYS A 182 4.13 0.44 22.29
C LYS A 182 4.97 -0.36 21.30
N THR A 183 4.89 -1.67 21.41
CA THR A 183 5.52 -2.62 20.48
C THR A 183 4.49 -3.66 20.05
N PHE A 184 4.36 -3.86 18.74
CA PHE A 184 3.62 -4.96 18.14
C PHE A 184 4.65 -5.97 17.63
N SER A 185 4.68 -7.17 18.22
CA SER A 185 5.52 -8.25 17.72
C SER A 185 4.93 -8.86 16.45
N THR A 186 5.78 -9.14 15.47
CA THR A 186 5.38 -9.80 14.22
C THR A 186 5.82 -11.26 14.17
N ASP A 187 6.69 -11.71 15.07
CA ASP A 187 7.15 -13.10 15.19
C ASP A 187 6.19 -14.00 16.01
N LEU A 188 4.88 -13.72 15.92
CA LEU A 188 3.86 -14.49 16.61
C LEU A 188 3.75 -15.92 16.05
N PRO A 189 3.47 -16.93 16.91
CA PRO A 189 3.29 -18.32 16.45
C PRO A 189 2.26 -18.49 15.35
N GLU A 190 1.13 -17.76 15.42
CA GLU A 190 0.06 -17.78 14.41
C GLU A 190 0.46 -17.18 13.05
N LEU A 191 1.59 -16.48 12.99
CA LEU A 191 2.19 -15.95 11.77
C LEU A 191 3.36 -16.81 11.26
N GLY A 192 3.70 -17.87 11.98
CA GLY A 192 4.80 -18.78 11.69
C GLY A 192 6.05 -18.55 12.53
N GLY A 193 5.98 -17.60 13.49
CA GLY A 193 7.09 -17.26 14.39
C GLY A 193 8.28 -16.63 13.66
N ARG A 194 9.39 -16.51 14.37
CA ARG A 194 10.64 -15.92 13.85
C ARG A 194 11.22 -16.68 12.65
N GLN A 195 10.97 -17.99 12.58
CA GLN A 195 11.45 -18.85 11.47
C GLN A 195 10.77 -18.56 10.13
N ALA A 196 9.57 -17.96 10.16
CA ALA A 196 8.88 -17.53 8.96
C ALA A 196 9.35 -16.15 8.46
N GLU A 197 10.37 -15.56 9.12
CA GLU A 197 10.97 -14.27 8.76
C GLU A 197 9.92 -13.17 8.52
N THR A 198 9.02 -13.02 9.50
CA THR A 198 7.89 -12.10 9.50
C THR A 198 8.33 -10.64 9.69
N TRP A 199 9.23 -10.18 8.82
CA TRP A 199 9.83 -8.84 8.87
C TRP A 199 8.81 -7.77 8.51
N PRO A 200 8.46 -6.84 9.44
CA PRO A 200 7.52 -5.76 9.14
C PRO A 200 8.19 -4.71 8.24
N PHE A 201 7.55 -4.39 7.11
CA PHE A 201 8.08 -3.45 6.15
C PHE A 201 7.31 -2.12 6.14
N THR A 202 6.01 -2.16 5.97
CA THR A 202 5.08 -1.02 6.07
C THR A 202 4.15 -1.22 7.25
N ALA A 203 3.88 -0.15 8.00
CA ALA A 203 2.92 -0.15 9.10
C ALA A 203 2.01 1.08 9.00
N ILE A 204 0.70 0.85 8.91
CA ILE A 204 -0.30 1.89 8.68
C ILE A 204 -1.34 1.85 9.80
N ARG A 205 -1.53 2.97 10.52
CA ARG A 205 -2.64 3.10 11.46
C ARG A 205 -3.92 3.39 10.69
N LEU A 206 -4.88 2.46 10.78
CA LEU A 206 -6.19 2.57 10.15
C LEU A 206 -7.15 3.45 10.96
N LYS A 207 -8.22 3.93 10.32
CA LYS A 207 -9.24 4.79 10.96
C LYS A 207 -9.95 4.13 12.14
N ASN A 208 -10.08 2.80 12.14
CA ASN A 208 -10.66 2.02 13.24
C ASN A 208 -9.70 1.80 14.42
N GLY A 209 -8.47 2.34 14.35
CA GLY A 209 -7.44 2.19 15.37
C GLY A 209 -6.55 0.95 15.23
N ASN A 210 -6.86 0.04 14.31
CA ASN A 210 -6.03 -1.11 14.00
C ASN A 210 -4.76 -0.69 13.24
N THR A 211 -3.79 -1.59 13.15
CA THR A 211 -2.54 -1.38 12.43
C THR A 211 -2.38 -2.43 11.34
N LEU A 212 -2.39 -2.01 10.07
CA LEU A 212 -2.10 -2.84 8.92
C LEU A 212 -0.58 -2.92 8.73
N VAL A 213 -0.03 -4.13 8.56
CA VAL A 213 1.40 -4.37 8.46
C VAL A 213 1.69 -5.36 7.32
N THR A 214 2.61 -5.02 6.43
CA THR A 214 3.17 -5.97 5.47
C THR A 214 4.32 -6.71 6.12
N LEU A 215 4.34 -8.04 5.96
CA LEU A 215 5.38 -8.94 6.45
C LEU A 215 6.14 -9.49 5.24
N THR A 216 7.23 -8.80 4.86
CA THR A 216 7.83 -8.94 3.54
C THR A 216 8.26 -10.38 3.24
N HIS A 217 9.25 -10.94 3.86
CA HIS A 217 9.78 -12.26 3.50
C HIS A 217 8.80 -13.42 3.75
N SER A 218 7.88 -13.26 4.70
CA SER A 218 6.87 -14.29 4.99
C SER A 218 5.64 -14.24 4.06
N ASN A 219 5.62 -13.35 3.08
CA ASN A 219 4.57 -13.25 2.08
C ASN A 219 3.15 -13.09 2.69
N LYS A 220 3.02 -12.16 3.65
CA LYS A 220 1.76 -11.89 4.35
C LYS A 220 1.49 -10.40 4.52
N VAL A 221 0.21 -10.06 4.61
CA VAL A 221 -0.24 -8.78 5.16
C VAL A 221 -1.20 -9.07 6.31
N VAL A 222 -1.03 -8.35 7.41
CA VAL A 222 -1.79 -8.59 8.65
C VAL A 222 -2.36 -7.29 9.19
N GLU A 223 -3.47 -7.38 9.91
CA GLU A 223 -4.05 -6.28 10.65
C GLU A 223 -4.06 -6.64 12.13
N PHE A 224 -3.42 -5.82 12.94
CA PHE A 224 -3.40 -5.95 14.40
C PHE A 224 -4.43 -5.00 15.02
N ASP A 225 -5.16 -5.46 16.02
CA ASP A 225 -5.96 -4.58 16.86
C ASP A 225 -5.09 -3.71 17.77
N ALA A 226 -5.75 -2.84 18.54
CA ALA A 226 -5.06 -1.97 19.48
C ALA A 226 -4.32 -2.72 20.60
N LYS A 227 -4.56 -4.00 20.82
CA LYS A 227 -3.86 -4.85 21.81
C LYS A 227 -2.73 -5.67 21.19
N GLY A 228 -2.54 -5.62 19.85
CA GLY A 228 -1.53 -6.39 19.13
C GLY A 228 -2.00 -7.81 18.75
N LYS A 229 -3.30 -8.10 18.83
CA LYS A 229 -3.87 -9.36 18.35
C LYS A 229 -4.10 -9.26 16.85
N VAL A 230 -3.76 -10.32 16.10
CA VAL A 230 -4.10 -10.43 14.67
C VAL A 230 -5.61 -10.59 14.52
N VAL A 231 -6.24 -9.64 13.81
CA VAL A 231 -7.70 -9.64 13.54
C VAL A 231 -8.03 -9.89 12.08
N TRP A 232 -7.06 -9.74 11.18
CA TRP A 232 -7.15 -10.09 9.77
C TRP A 232 -5.76 -10.45 9.24
N LYS A 233 -5.71 -11.42 8.34
CA LYS A 233 -4.47 -11.88 7.71
C LYS A 233 -4.77 -12.34 6.30
N ILE A 234 -3.86 -12.06 5.35
CA ILE A 234 -3.91 -12.55 3.98
C ILE A 234 -2.52 -12.97 3.54
N SER A 235 -2.44 -14.03 2.75
CA SER A 235 -1.19 -14.65 2.27
C SER A 235 -1.41 -15.39 0.96
N ASN A 236 -0.36 -16.01 0.43
CA ASN A 236 -0.46 -16.89 -0.74
C ASN A 236 -1.43 -18.07 -0.57
N ASP A 237 -1.71 -18.49 0.67
CA ASP A 237 -2.64 -19.61 0.93
C ASP A 237 -4.09 -19.24 0.62
N ASP A 238 -4.42 -17.96 0.54
CA ASP A 238 -5.75 -17.45 0.20
C ASP A 238 -5.99 -17.42 -1.33
N PHE A 239 -4.97 -17.72 -2.19
CA PHE A 239 -5.04 -17.57 -3.65
C PHE A 239 -4.47 -18.76 -4.42
N THR A 240 -5.10 -19.09 -5.54
CA THR A 240 -4.53 -20.05 -6.51
C THR A 240 -3.31 -19.46 -7.23
N ALA A 241 -3.37 -18.16 -7.59
CA ALA A 241 -2.31 -17.46 -8.34
C ALA A 241 -1.06 -17.11 -7.51
N LYS A 242 -1.12 -17.24 -6.18
CA LYS A 242 -0.01 -16.95 -5.25
C LYS A 242 0.66 -15.58 -5.53
N PRO A 243 -0.07 -14.46 -5.42
CA PRO A 243 0.40 -13.14 -5.88
C PRO A 243 1.47 -12.52 -4.99
N PHE A 244 1.70 -13.03 -3.77
CA PHE A 244 2.67 -12.47 -2.85
C PHE A 244 4.09 -12.95 -3.17
N SER A 245 5.01 -12.00 -3.32
CA SER A 245 6.44 -12.17 -3.32
C SER A 245 7.07 -10.93 -2.68
N ASP A 246 7.61 -11.08 -1.47
CA ASP A 246 8.17 -9.99 -0.65
C ASP A 246 7.28 -8.73 -0.62
N PRO A 247 6.06 -8.77 -0.03
CA PRO A 247 5.19 -7.61 0.01
C PRO A 247 5.83 -6.46 0.81
N CYS A 248 5.96 -5.29 0.17
CA CYS A 248 6.57 -4.10 0.75
C CYS A 248 5.54 -3.02 1.03
N GLY A 249 5.11 -2.24 0.03
CA GLY A 249 4.09 -1.22 0.16
C GLY A 249 2.69 -1.78 0.32
N ALA A 250 1.84 -1.07 1.04
CA ALA A 250 0.40 -1.31 1.09
C ALA A 250 -0.37 0.00 1.19
N GLN A 251 -1.61 0.02 0.68
CA GLN A 251 -2.52 1.14 0.85
C GLN A 251 -3.94 0.62 1.11
N ARG A 252 -4.59 1.12 2.18
CA ARG A 252 -6.01 0.90 2.41
C ARG A 252 -6.80 1.96 1.66
N LEU A 253 -7.66 1.54 0.74
CA LEU A 253 -8.54 2.41 -0.05
C LEU A 253 -9.80 2.82 0.74
N PRO A 254 -10.48 3.92 0.32
CA PRO A 254 -11.71 4.38 0.99
C PRO A 254 -12.86 3.36 0.97
N ASN A 255 -12.91 2.47 -0.02
CA ASN A 255 -13.90 1.39 -0.13
C ASN A 255 -13.62 0.21 0.83
N GLY A 256 -12.53 0.25 1.58
CA GLY A 256 -12.09 -0.80 2.51
C GLY A 256 -11.17 -1.85 1.89
N ASN A 257 -10.96 -1.84 0.57
CA ASN A 257 -10.02 -2.72 -0.09
C ASN A 257 -8.57 -2.36 0.26
N THR A 258 -7.66 -3.31 0.08
CA THR A 258 -6.24 -3.11 0.29
C THR A 258 -5.50 -3.37 -1.00
N VAL A 259 -4.72 -2.39 -1.45
CA VAL A 259 -3.74 -2.59 -2.52
C VAL A 259 -2.40 -2.99 -1.88
N ILE A 260 -1.70 -3.94 -2.49
CA ILE A 260 -0.48 -4.54 -1.94
C ILE A 260 0.57 -4.63 -3.05
N ALA A 261 1.79 -4.17 -2.76
CA ALA A 261 2.94 -4.31 -3.64
C ALA A 261 3.65 -5.65 -3.40
N SER A 262 3.90 -6.40 -4.47
CA SER A 262 4.63 -7.67 -4.50
C SER A 262 6.03 -7.43 -5.06
N TYR A 263 6.91 -6.84 -4.25
CA TYR A 263 8.22 -6.32 -4.67
C TYR A 263 9.14 -7.40 -5.25
N GLY A 264 9.17 -8.60 -4.65
CA GLY A 264 10.03 -9.70 -5.08
C GLY A 264 9.59 -10.37 -6.39
N ALA A 265 8.40 -10.05 -6.93
CA ALA A 265 7.91 -10.65 -8.17
C ALA A 265 8.75 -10.16 -9.37
N SER A 266 9.63 -11.00 -9.90
CA SER A 266 10.35 -10.73 -11.16
C SER A 266 9.42 -10.84 -12.38
N GLU A 267 8.45 -11.75 -12.32
CA GLU A 267 7.40 -11.97 -13.33
C GLU A 267 6.02 -11.96 -12.67
N GLY A 268 4.96 -11.83 -13.46
CA GLY A 268 3.58 -11.83 -12.99
C GLY A 268 3.22 -10.60 -12.17
N ILE A 269 2.35 -10.78 -11.17
CA ILE A 269 1.67 -9.71 -10.42
C ILE A 269 2.66 -8.90 -9.58
N LYS A 270 2.71 -7.58 -9.82
CA LYS A 270 3.55 -6.62 -9.10
C LYS A 270 2.77 -5.81 -8.08
N LEU A 271 1.49 -5.56 -8.37
CA LEU A 271 0.58 -4.81 -7.53
C LEU A 271 -0.81 -5.44 -7.66
N PHE A 272 -1.55 -5.56 -6.56
CA PHE A 272 -2.88 -6.13 -6.61
C PHE A 272 -3.79 -5.57 -5.51
N GLU A 273 -5.08 -5.49 -5.80
CA GLU A 273 -6.13 -5.06 -4.89
C GLU A 273 -6.95 -6.25 -4.41
N VAL A 274 -7.18 -6.30 -3.10
CA VAL A 274 -8.01 -7.31 -2.45
C VAL A 274 -9.12 -6.68 -1.63
N THR A 275 -10.30 -7.33 -1.64
CA THR A 275 -11.41 -6.96 -0.76
C THR A 275 -11.12 -7.36 0.69
N PRO A 276 -11.87 -6.84 1.70
CA PRO A 276 -11.79 -7.34 3.07
C PRO A 276 -12.06 -8.86 3.18
N GLY A 277 -12.86 -9.40 2.25
CA GLY A 277 -13.15 -10.83 2.12
C GLY A 277 -12.05 -11.63 1.41
N LYS A 278 -10.91 -10.99 1.09
CA LYS A 278 -9.72 -11.60 0.45
C LYS A 278 -9.92 -12.01 -1.01
N GLU A 279 -10.87 -11.41 -1.70
CA GLU A 279 -11.03 -11.60 -3.14
C GLU A 279 -10.12 -10.61 -3.88
N MET A 280 -9.31 -11.10 -4.84
CA MET A 280 -8.51 -10.24 -5.73
C MET A 280 -9.43 -9.66 -6.80
N VAL A 281 -9.52 -8.33 -6.86
CA VAL A 281 -10.41 -7.59 -7.76
C VAL A 281 -9.68 -6.81 -8.84
N TRP A 282 -8.38 -6.60 -8.68
CA TRP A 282 -7.52 -5.93 -9.66
C TRP A 282 -6.07 -6.36 -9.48
N HIS A 283 -5.26 -6.31 -10.54
CA HIS A 283 -3.81 -6.46 -10.49
C HIS A 283 -3.10 -5.69 -11.61
N TYR A 284 -1.80 -5.46 -11.40
CA TYR A 284 -0.86 -4.86 -12.34
C TYR A 284 0.41 -5.71 -12.39
N ASP A 285 0.93 -5.97 -13.58
CA ASP A 285 2.07 -6.85 -13.87
C ASP A 285 3.21 -6.18 -14.66
N GLY A 286 3.20 -4.84 -14.72
CA GLY A 286 4.26 -4.07 -15.38
C GLY A 286 5.55 -3.96 -14.55
N TYR A 287 5.94 -2.74 -14.15
CA TYR A 287 7.15 -2.50 -13.36
C TYR A 287 7.05 -3.06 -11.94
N ARG A 288 8.18 -3.52 -11.38
CA ARG A 288 8.24 -3.91 -9.95
C ARG A 288 7.98 -2.71 -9.04
N VAL A 289 7.24 -2.95 -7.97
CA VAL A 289 6.77 -1.92 -7.04
C VAL A 289 7.30 -2.20 -5.64
N HIS A 290 8.09 -1.27 -5.11
CA HIS A 290 8.53 -1.30 -3.72
C HIS A 290 7.52 -0.59 -2.82
N ASP A 291 7.12 0.62 -3.21
CA ASP A 291 6.02 1.37 -2.63
C ASP A 291 5.24 2.11 -3.72
N PHE A 292 4.03 2.55 -3.40
CA PHE A 292 3.13 3.18 -4.37
C PHE A 292 2.11 4.09 -3.68
N GLN A 293 1.39 4.86 -4.49
CA GLN A 293 0.18 5.57 -4.07
C GLN A 293 -0.86 5.48 -5.17
N VAL A 294 -2.01 4.91 -4.89
CA VAL A 294 -3.18 4.99 -5.79
C VAL A 294 -3.70 6.42 -5.80
N LEU A 295 -3.83 7.01 -6.99
CA LEU A 295 -4.21 8.40 -7.21
C LEU A 295 -5.65 8.55 -7.66
N SER A 296 -6.11 7.63 -8.52
CA SER A 296 -7.52 7.56 -8.96
C SER A 296 -7.97 6.12 -9.13
N THR A 297 -9.29 5.94 -9.17
CA THR A 297 -9.95 4.66 -9.47
C THR A 297 -11.10 4.94 -10.42
N ASN A 298 -11.12 4.29 -11.59
CA ASN A 298 -12.15 4.44 -12.62
C ASN A 298 -12.43 5.91 -12.99
N GLY A 299 -11.37 6.71 -13.18
CA GLY A 299 -11.43 8.13 -13.50
C GLY A 299 -11.74 9.06 -12.30
N ILE A 300 -11.95 8.51 -11.09
CA ILE A 300 -12.30 9.30 -9.91
C ILE A 300 -11.06 9.47 -9.04
N PRO A 301 -10.53 10.70 -8.86
CA PRO A 301 -9.39 10.96 -7.98
C PRO A 301 -9.66 10.55 -6.53
N LEU A 302 -8.69 9.91 -5.89
CA LEU A 302 -8.73 9.63 -4.46
C LEU A 302 -8.37 10.91 -3.70
N THR A 303 -9.26 11.36 -2.81
CA THR A 303 -9.10 12.58 -2.02
C THR A 303 -8.65 12.29 -0.59
N GLY A 304 -7.95 13.25 0.03
CA GLY A 304 -7.45 13.15 1.40
C GLY A 304 -6.07 12.48 1.49
N LYS A 305 -5.61 12.30 2.74
CA LYS A 305 -4.34 11.60 2.98
C LYS A 305 -4.46 10.13 2.67
N PRO A 306 -3.55 9.57 1.85
CA PRO A 306 -3.53 8.13 1.61
C PRO A 306 -3.14 7.40 2.91
N LEU A 307 -3.81 6.27 3.16
CA LEU A 307 -3.45 5.32 4.22
C LEU A 307 -2.46 4.30 3.64
N LYS A 308 -1.19 4.69 3.55
CA LYS A 308 -0.10 3.87 2.99
C LYS A 308 1.18 3.94 3.82
#